data_97957224e1f1a1e7e12f68f6babe42c2
#
_entry.id   97957224e1f1a1e7e12f68f6babe42c2
#
_cell.length_a   1.000
_cell.length_b   1.000
_cell.length_c   1.000
_cell.angle_alpha   90.00
_cell.angle_beta   90.00
_cell.angle_gamma   90.00
#
_symmetry.space_group_name_H-M   'P 1'
#
loop_
_entity.id
_entity.type
_entity.pdbx_description
1 polymer ?
#
loop_
_entity_poly.entity_id
_entity_poly.type
_entity_poly.pdbx_seq_one_letter_code
_entity_poly.pdbx_strand_id
1 'polypeptide(L)'
;MYFNGNKIKLSFSRPKYQTVGNEVYCTLQYTVKVPGSYSDMIATVPNDNLTYTATAKATRNSDDVFDKKLGRDIARARAEAKAYKQADTLVKKQVQQLVKIHHDMTLNFSEKVDYIQKHDAEYVAELSK
;
A
#
# COMPACT_ATOMS: atom_id res chain seq x y z
N MET A 1 -13.72 7.13 -18.83
CA MET A 1 -13.57 5.87 -18.08
C MET A 1 -13.75 6.13 -16.59
N TYR A 2 -14.66 5.42 -15.97
CA TYR A 2 -14.98 5.64 -14.57
C TYR A 2 -14.34 4.56 -13.71
N PHE A 3 -13.54 4.98 -12.73
CA PHE A 3 -12.89 4.09 -11.78
C PHE A 3 -13.54 4.15 -10.39
N ASN A 4 -14.80 4.55 -10.33
CA ASN A 4 -15.47 4.83 -9.06
C ASN A 4 -15.44 3.66 -8.06
N GLY A 5 -15.47 2.41 -8.54
CA GLY A 5 -15.36 1.23 -7.70
C GLY A 5 -13.92 0.80 -7.41
N ASN A 6 -12.92 1.47 -8.04
CA ASN A 6 -11.52 1.04 -7.99
C ASN A 6 -10.58 2.07 -7.39
N LYS A 7 -11.11 2.97 -6.57
CA LYS A 7 -10.29 3.98 -5.90
C LYS A 7 -9.78 3.48 -4.57
N ILE A 8 -8.49 3.66 -4.35
CA ILE A 8 -7.88 3.47 -3.05
C ILE A 8 -8.13 4.73 -2.24
N LYS A 9 -8.61 4.57 -1.03
CA LYS A 9 -8.92 5.69 -0.13
C LYS A 9 -8.21 5.52 1.19
N LEU A 10 -7.81 6.62 1.80
CA LEU A 10 -7.31 6.63 3.15
C LEU A 10 -8.44 7.05 4.10
N SER A 11 -8.53 6.35 5.22
CA SER A 11 -9.44 6.71 6.30
C SER A 11 -8.61 7.18 7.47
N PHE A 12 -8.78 8.44 7.88
CA PHE A 12 -8.00 9.05 8.95
C PHE A 12 -8.76 9.03 10.26
N SER A 13 -8.02 8.81 11.35
CA SER A 13 -8.53 9.03 12.69
C SER A 13 -8.52 10.53 13.03
N ARG A 14 -9.03 10.86 14.20
CA ARG A 14 -8.97 12.21 14.71
C ARG A 14 -7.51 12.63 14.90
N PRO A 15 -7.09 13.82 14.40
CA PRO A 15 -5.74 14.29 14.58
C PRO A 15 -5.39 14.51 16.05
N LYS A 16 -4.15 14.14 16.40
CA LYS A 16 -3.59 14.45 17.71
C LYS A 16 -2.51 15.50 17.53
N TYR A 17 -2.56 16.53 18.36
CA TYR A 17 -1.62 17.65 18.28
C TYR A 17 -0.78 17.72 19.53
N GLN A 18 0.48 18.09 19.35
CA GLN A 18 1.40 18.37 20.45
C GLN A 18 2.20 19.61 20.09
N THR A 19 2.27 20.54 21.01
CA THR A 19 3.04 21.79 20.85
C THR A 19 4.27 21.69 21.74
N VAL A 20 5.45 21.87 21.13
CA VAL A 20 6.73 21.89 21.85
C VAL A 20 7.50 23.13 21.39
N GLY A 21 7.60 24.13 22.25
CA GLY A 21 8.25 25.39 21.90
C GLY A 21 7.60 26.06 20.69
N ASN A 22 8.37 26.25 19.62
CA ASN A 22 7.91 26.84 18.37
C ASN A 22 7.37 25.82 17.36
N GLU A 23 7.25 24.55 17.76
CA GLU A 23 6.88 23.48 16.88
C GLU A 23 5.51 22.93 17.25
N VAL A 24 4.67 22.71 16.25
CA VAL A 24 3.38 22.02 16.40
C VAL A 24 3.47 20.71 15.64
N TYR A 25 3.24 19.61 16.32
CA TYR A 25 3.23 18.28 15.74
C TYR A 25 1.79 17.82 15.54
N CYS A 26 1.54 17.19 14.41
CA CYS A 26 0.28 16.52 14.15
C CYS A 26 0.56 15.04 13.88
N THR A 27 -0.10 14.18 14.62
CA THR A 27 -0.06 12.73 14.42
C THR A 27 -1.41 12.26 13.92
N LEU A 28 -1.40 11.57 12.77
CA LEU A 28 -2.56 10.96 12.17
C LEU A 28 -2.39 9.46 12.11
N GLN A 29 -3.41 8.74 12.53
CA GLN A 29 -3.52 7.32 12.25
C GLN A 29 -4.42 7.15 11.03
N TYR A 30 -4.07 6.24 10.15
CA TYR A 30 -4.85 6.00 8.95
C TYR A 30 -4.88 4.53 8.59
N THR A 31 -5.94 4.15 7.90
CA THR A 31 -6.07 2.83 7.28
C THR A 31 -6.21 3.01 5.78
N VAL A 32 -5.65 2.08 5.02
CA VAL A 32 -5.77 2.08 3.56
C VAL A 32 -6.96 1.21 3.19
N LYS A 33 -7.96 1.82 2.56
CA LYS A 33 -9.14 1.11 2.05
C LYS A 33 -8.96 0.83 0.57
N VAL A 34 -9.02 -0.43 0.21
CA VAL A 34 -8.88 -0.88 -1.17
C VAL A 34 -10.23 -1.36 -1.72
N PRO A 35 -10.46 -1.28 -3.04
CA PRO A 35 -11.66 -1.83 -3.64
C PRO A 35 -11.79 -3.34 -3.38
N GLY A 36 -13.04 -3.84 -3.33
CA GLY A 36 -13.31 -5.25 -3.09
C GLY A 36 -12.61 -6.18 -4.06
N SER A 37 -12.59 -5.82 -5.35
CA SER A 37 -11.89 -6.60 -6.39
C SER A 37 -10.38 -6.72 -6.12
N TYR A 38 -9.77 -5.64 -5.66
CA TYR A 38 -8.35 -5.64 -5.30
C TYR A 38 -8.12 -6.35 -3.97
N SER A 39 -9.02 -6.19 -3.01
CA SER A 39 -8.97 -6.86 -1.72
C SER A 39 -8.94 -8.38 -1.87
N ASP A 40 -9.76 -8.93 -2.78
CA ASP A 40 -9.78 -10.37 -3.07
C ASP A 40 -8.45 -10.83 -3.64
N MET A 41 -7.82 -10.04 -4.51
CA MET A 41 -6.52 -10.36 -5.08
C MET A 41 -5.41 -10.36 -4.03
N ILE A 42 -5.38 -9.38 -3.14
CA ILE A 42 -4.35 -9.27 -2.11
C ILE A 42 -4.59 -10.15 -0.89
N ALA A 43 -5.71 -10.86 -0.82
CA ALA A 43 -5.98 -11.79 0.27
C ALA A 43 -4.94 -12.92 0.35
N THR A 44 -4.22 -13.20 -0.73
CA THR A 44 -3.12 -14.16 -0.77
C THR A 44 -1.80 -13.60 -0.25
N VAL A 45 -1.72 -12.28 -0.08
CA VAL A 45 -0.55 -11.59 0.45
C VAL A 45 -0.81 -11.33 1.93
N PRO A 46 0.14 -11.60 2.83
CA PRO A 46 -0.04 -11.27 4.23
C PRO A 46 -0.41 -9.80 4.38
N ASN A 47 -1.64 -9.56 4.72
CA ASN A 47 -2.18 -8.24 4.92
C ASN A 47 -2.74 -8.17 6.33
N ASP A 48 -1.96 -7.61 7.21
CA ASP A 48 -2.48 -7.23 8.49
C ASP A 48 -3.25 -5.93 8.27
N ASN A 49 -4.49 -5.89 8.65
CA ASN A 49 -5.28 -4.66 8.65
C ASN A 49 -4.69 -3.66 9.64
N LEU A 50 -3.44 -3.25 9.36
CA LEU A 50 -2.70 -2.41 10.27
C LEU A 50 -3.11 -0.96 10.10
N THR A 51 -3.22 -0.30 11.24
CA THR A 51 -3.34 1.14 11.30
C THR A 51 -1.93 1.71 11.20
N TYR A 52 -1.72 2.58 10.23
CA TYR A 52 -0.45 3.24 10.03
C TYR A 52 -0.46 4.62 10.67
N THR A 53 0.70 5.16 10.98
CA THR A 53 0.84 6.45 11.62
C THR A 53 1.69 7.39 10.78
N ALA A 54 1.23 8.61 10.58
CA ALA A 54 2.00 9.67 9.96
C ALA A 54 2.08 10.86 10.91
N THR A 55 3.28 11.37 11.12
CA THR A 55 3.54 12.52 11.98
C THR A 55 4.29 13.57 11.19
N ALA A 56 3.85 14.80 11.28
CA ALA A 56 4.54 15.93 10.68
C ALA A 56 4.48 17.13 11.61
N LYS A 57 5.32 18.12 11.34
CA LYS A 57 5.42 19.32 12.17
C LYS A 57 5.35 20.60 11.35
N ALA A 58 4.89 21.65 11.99
CA ALA A 58 5.04 23.02 11.53
C ALA A 58 5.92 23.76 12.51
N THR A 59 6.91 24.48 12.01
CA THR A 59 7.83 25.26 12.83
C THR A 59 7.58 26.75 12.58
N ARG A 60 7.42 27.50 13.67
CA ARG A 60 7.26 28.95 13.59
C ARG A 60 8.64 29.61 13.45
N ASN A 61 8.75 30.56 12.54
CA ASN A 61 9.91 31.42 12.50
C ASN A 61 9.89 32.38 13.69
N SER A 62 11.06 32.76 14.19
CA SER A 62 11.20 33.64 15.37
C SER A 62 10.51 35.01 15.21
N ASP A 63 10.35 35.48 13.97
CA ASP A 63 9.75 36.77 13.65
C ASP A 63 8.23 36.69 13.42
N ASP A 64 7.63 35.48 13.40
CA ASP A 64 6.21 35.30 13.15
C ASP A 64 5.41 35.42 14.45
N VAL A 65 4.21 35.97 14.32
CA VAL A 65 3.23 35.94 15.40
C VAL A 65 2.75 34.49 15.56
N PHE A 66 2.74 33.98 16.80
CA PHE A 66 2.33 32.63 17.08
C PHE A 66 0.82 32.47 16.87
N ASP A 67 0.44 31.66 15.89
CA ASP A 67 -0.92 31.27 15.60
C ASP A 67 -1.03 29.76 15.70
N LYS A 68 -1.64 29.28 16.80
CA LYS A 68 -1.80 27.85 17.06
C LYS A 68 -2.66 27.18 16.00
N LYS A 69 -3.70 27.86 15.55
CA LYS A 69 -4.60 27.30 14.53
C LYS A 69 -3.88 27.11 13.21
N LEU A 70 -3.14 28.11 12.77
CA LEU A 70 -2.37 28.03 11.53
C LEU A 70 -1.30 26.95 11.63
N GLY A 71 -0.60 26.86 12.75
CA GLY A 71 0.39 25.82 13.00
C GLY A 71 -0.20 24.42 12.93
N ARG A 72 -1.38 24.22 13.53
CA ARG A 72 -2.09 22.95 13.47
C ARG A 72 -2.55 22.60 12.06
N ASP A 73 -3.08 23.56 11.32
CA ASP A 73 -3.53 23.37 9.95
C ASP A 73 -2.37 22.97 9.04
N ILE A 74 -1.23 23.64 9.18
CA ILE A 74 -0.02 23.32 8.41
C ILE A 74 0.52 21.92 8.79
N ALA A 75 0.61 21.62 10.08
CA ALA A 75 1.09 20.32 10.55
C ALA A 75 0.19 19.20 10.07
N ARG A 76 -1.12 19.41 10.11
CA ARG A 76 -2.10 18.43 9.62
C ARG A 76 -1.98 18.20 8.11
N ALA A 77 -1.88 19.27 7.32
CA ALA A 77 -1.70 19.15 5.88
C ALA A 77 -0.44 18.37 5.52
N ARG A 78 0.65 18.63 6.24
CA ARG A 78 1.91 17.91 6.06
C ARG A 78 1.82 16.46 6.48
N ALA A 79 1.10 16.15 7.56
CA ALA A 79 0.86 14.80 8.02
C ALA A 79 0.00 14.01 7.03
N GLU A 80 -1.03 14.63 6.48
CA GLU A 80 -1.87 14.00 5.45
C GLU A 80 -1.04 13.71 4.18
N ALA A 81 -0.24 14.66 3.71
CA ALA A 81 0.63 14.45 2.56
C ALA A 81 1.61 13.30 2.79
N LYS A 82 2.17 13.22 3.99
CA LYS A 82 3.07 12.14 4.37
C LYS A 82 2.36 10.80 4.40
N ALA A 83 1.12 10.77 4.90
CA ALA A 83 0.30 9.56 4.93
C ALA A 83 0.03 9.05 3.51
N TYR A 84 -0.34 9.92 2.58
CA TYR A 84 -0.55 9.53 1.18
C TYR A 84 0.72 8.99 0.54
N LYS A 85 1.86 9.61 0.81
CA LYS A 85 3.15 9.14 0.29
C LYS A 85 3.52 7.76 0.85
N GLN A 86 3.31 7.54 2.14
CA GLN A 86 3.53 6.24 2.77
C GLN A 86 2.59 5.17 2.17
N ALA A 87 1.32 5.52 2.01
CA ALA A 87 0.33 4.61 1.44
C ALA A 87 0.67 4.23 0.00
N ASP A 88 1.13 5.18 -0.80
CA ASP A 88 1.59 4.92 -2.17
C ASP A 88 2.71 3.87 -2.19
N THR A 89 3.68 4.01 -1.30
CA THR A 89 4.78 3.05 -1.18
C THR A 89 4.28 1.66 -0.76
N LEU A 90 3.35 1.60 0.20
CA LEU A 90 2.78 0.35 0.67
C LEU A 90 2.00 -0.38 -0.42
N VAL A 91 1.16 0.36 -1.15
CA VAL A 91 0.37 -0.20 -2.25
C VAL A 91 1.27 -0.73 -3.36
N LYS A 92 2.31 0.02 -3.71
CA LYS A 92 3.28 -0.41 -4.73
C LYS A 92 3.99 -1.70 -4.32
N LYS A 93 4.36 -1.83 -3.06
CA LYS A 93 4.97 -3.07 -2.54
C LYS A 93 4.01 -4.25 -2.63
N GLN A 94 2.74 -4.05 -2.29
CA GLN A 94 1.73 -5.10 -2.40
C GLN A 94 1.55 -5.55 -3.84
N VAL A 95 1.48 -4.61 -4.77
CA VAL A 95 1.37 -4.92 -6.21
C VAL A 95 2.59 -5.72 -6.68
N GLN A 96 3.79 -5.31 -6.28
CA GLN A 96 5.01 -6.03 -6.64
C GLN A 96 5.00 -7.47 -6.12
N GLN A 97 4.53 -7.69 -4.90
CA GLN A 97 4.40 -9.03 -4.33
C GLN A 97 3.40 -9.87 -5.10
N LEU A 98 2.26 -9.30 -5.48
CA LEU A 98 1.26 -9.98 -6.29
C LEU A 98 1.82 -10.38 -7.66
N VAL A 99 2.53 -9.49 -8.32
CA VAL A 99 3.15 -9.75 -9.62
C VAL A 99 4.16 -10.89 -9.50
N LYS A 100 4.97 -10.89 -8.45
CA LYS A 100 5.96 -11.94 -8.21
C LYS A 100 5.28 -13.29 -7.98
N ILE A 101 4.26 -13.33 -7.12
CA ILE A 101 3.53 -14.56 -6.83
C ILE A 101 2.89 -15.11 -8.11
N HIS A 102 2.26 -14.26 -8.89
CA HIS A 102 1.63 -14.65 -10.14
C HIS A 102 2.65 -15.18 -11.15
N HIS A 103 3.79 -14.50 -11.26
CA HIS A 103 4.87 -14.92 -12.14
C HIS A 103 5.41 -16.29 -11.74
N ASP A 104 5.70 -16.49 -10.46
CA ASP A 104 6.23 -17.76 -9.94
C ASP A 104 5.23 -18.91 -10.17
N MET A 105 3.95 -18.67 -9.93
CA MET A 105 2.90 -19.66 -10.16
C MET A 105 2.81 -20.03 -11.63
N THR A 106 2.86 -19.04 -12.52
CA THR A 106 2.78 -19.24 -13.96
C THR A 106 4.00 -20.03 -14.47
N LEU A 107 5.18 -19.67 -13.99
CA LEU A 107 6.42 -20.34 -14.36
C LEU A 107 6.40 -21.81 -13.93
N ASN A 108 6.01 -22.06 -12.67
CA ASN A 108 5.92 -23.44 -12.15
C ASN A 108 4.92 -24.27 -12.94
N PHE A 109 3.80 -23.69 -13.30
CA PHE A 109 2.80 -24.40 -14.10
C PHE A 109 3.31 -24.71 -15.50
N SER A 110 4.01 -23.75 -16.14
CA SER A 110 4.60 -23.95 -17.47
C SER A 110 5.64 -25.06 -17.45
N GLU A 111 6.49 -25.11 -16.44
CA GLU A 111 7.46 -26.17 -16.27
C GLU A 111 6.80 -27.55 -16.12
N LYS A 112 5.70 -27.60 -15.38
CA LYS A 112 4.92 -28.83 -15.23
C LYS A 112 4.31 -29.26 -16.54
N VAL A 113 3.77 -28.34 -17.32
CA VAL A 113 3.18 -28.64 -18.64
C VAL A 113 4.25 -29.19 -19.58
N ASP A 114 5.42 -28.56 -19.62
CA ASP A 114 6.52 -29.03 -20.45
C ASP A 114 6.97 -30.44 -20.06
N TYR A 115 7.06 -30.70 -18.77
CA TYR A 115 7.40 -32.03 -18.26
C TYR A 115 6.36 -33.09 -18.69
N ILE A 116 5.08 -32.79 -18.53
CA ILE A 116 4.00 -33.70 -18.88
C ILE A 116 4.00 -33.99 -20.37
N GLN A 117 4.17 -32.98 -21.22
CA GLN A 117 4.19 -33.14 -22.68
C GLN A 117 5.37 -34.00 -23.12
N LYS A 118 6.54 -33.77 -22.55
CA LYS A 118 7.72 -34.57 -22.85
C LYS A 118 7.53 -36.01 -22.43
N HIS A 119 7.01 -36.25 -21.25
CA HIS A 119 6.78 -37.59 -20.72
C HIS A 119 5.72 -38.33 -21.54
N ASP A 120 4.67 -37.67 -21.95
CA ASP A 120 3.64 -38.22 -22.82
C ASP A 120 4.18 -38.64 -24.19
N ALA A 121 4.98 -37.79 -24.79
CA ALA A 121 5.63 -38.08 -26.08
C ALA A 121 6.56 -39.29 -25.99
N GLU A 122 7.33 -39.43 -24.93
CA GLU A 122 8.18 -40.59 -24.68
C GLU A 122 7.38 -41.88 -24.50
N TYR A 123 6.28 -41.80 -23.78
CA TYR A 123 5.39 -42.93 -23.54
C TYR A 123 4.75 -43.41 -24.84
N VAL A 124 4.26 -42.48 -25.64
CA VAL A 124 3.65 -42.81 -26.95
C VAL A 124 4.69 -43.44 -27.89
N ALA A 125 5.92 -42.89 -27.91
CA ALA A 125 6.98 -43.44 -28.72
C ALA A 125 7.32 -44.88 -28.31
N GLU A 126 7.29 -45.19 -27.02
CA GLU A 126 7.51 -46.53 -26.50
C GLU A 126 6.42 -47.48 -26.91
N LEU A 127 5.16 -47.04 -26.88
CA LEU A 127 4.03 -47.86 -27.30
C LEU A 127 4.03 -48.20 -28.81
N SER A 128 4.69 -47.37 -29.62
CA SER A 128 4.71 -47.48 -31.06
C SER A 128 5.87 -48.37 -31.58
N LYS A 129 6.66 -48.90 -30.69
CA LYS A 129 7.75 -49.81 -31.06
C LYS A 129 7.25 -51.21 -31.40
#